data_010dd424ba7085fa0ae39e96f86a2717
#
_entry.id   010dd424ba7085fa0ae39e96f86a2717
#
_cell.length_a   1.000
_cell.length_b   1.000
_cell.length_c   1.000
_cell.angle_alpha   90.00
_cell.angle_beta   90.00
_cell.angle_gamma   90.00
#
_symmetry.space_group_name_H-M   'P 1'
#
loop_
_entity.id
_entity.type
_entity.pdbx_description
1 polymer ?
#
loop_
_entity_poly.entity_id
_entity_poly.type
_entity_poly.pdbx_seq_one_letter_code
_entity_poly.pdbx_strand_id
1 'polypeptide(L)'
;MSSVSQFPPGGRPLSPSEYARLVEEMTELVDSSHLFKTLDAAGRGRVLECGYVTTFSAGDVILRQGDPGDSMYLILDGKVRVQTDTPSGPVQLAELGKSACVGEVSLLTGEPRTATVTAETDIDAVAFARHRIERVLADYPKVAELLQTLVERRARDTIEKIIG
;
A
#
# COMPACT_ATOMS: atom_id res chain seq x y z
N MET A 1 -15.40 -12.11 -27.35
CA MET A 1 -15.76 -11.82 -26.00
C MET A 1 -14.88 -10.70 -25.44
N SER A 2 -15.47 -9.58 -25.21
CA SER A 2 -14.71 -8.47 -24.68
C SER A 2 -14.43 -8.70 -23.21
N SER A 3 -13.21 -8.97 -22.87
CA SER A 3 -12.80 -8.88 -21.49
C SER A 3 -12.70 -7.40 -21.14
N VAL A 4 -13.64 -6.91 -20.36
CA VAL A 4 -13.45 -5.63 -19.69
C VAL A 4 -12.25 -5.83 -18.76
N SER A 5 -11.18 -5.10 -18.97
CA SER A 5 -10.02 -5.17 -18.11
C SER A 5 -10.45 -4.86 -16.69
N GLN A 6 -10.10 -5.72 -15.74
CA GLN A 6 -10.36 -5.52 -14.32
C GLN A 6 -9.51 -4.39 -13.74
N PHE A 7 -8.54 -3.90 -14.49
CA PHE A 7 -7.53 -2.98 -14.04
C PHE A 7 -7.60 -1.66 -14.81
N PRO A 8 -7.14 -0.55 -14.19
CA PRO A 8 -7.02 0.73 -14.89
C PRO A 8 -6.09 0.64 -16.10
N PRO A 9 -6.18 1.59 -17.04
CA PRO A 9 -5.24 1.65 -18.17
C PRO A 9 -3.79 1.60 -17.72
N GLY A 10 -2.99 0.75 -18.37
CA GLY A 10 -1.59 0.54 -18.00
C GLY A 10 -1.37 -0.46 -16.88
N GLY A 11 -2.43 -0.87 -16.17
CA GLY A 11 -2.34 -1.91 -15.14
C GLY A 11 -2.43 -3.30 -15.76
N ARG A 12 -1.70 -4.25 -15.21
CA ARG A 12 -1.76 -5.67 -15.63
C ARG A 12 -1.72 -6.59 -14.41
N PRO A 13 -2.28 -7.80 -14.51
CA PRO A 13 -2.17 -8.76 -13.41
C PRO A 13 -0.72 -9.14 -13.15
N LEU A 14 -0.44 -9.61 -11.93
CA LEU A 14 0.85 -10.19 -11.59
C LEU A 14 1.13 -11.39 -12.48
N SER A 15 2.35 -11.49 -13.00
CA SER A 15 2.81 -12.69 -13.66
C SER A 15 3.03 -13.81 -12.64
N PRO A 16 3.06 -15.09 -13.05
CA PRO A 16 3.37 -16.18 -12.13
C PRO A 16 4.72 -16.00 -11.43
N SER A 17 5.73 -15.47 -12.11
CA SER A 17 7.03 -15.22 -11.50
C SER A 17 7.00 -14.08 -10.49
N GLU A 18 6.25 -13.03 -10.75
CA GLU A 18 6.06 -11.93 -9.78
C GLU A 18 5.30 -12.39 -8.54
N TYR A 19 4.26 -13.19 -8.72
CA TYR A 19 3.52 -13.79 -7.62
C TYR A 19 4.44 -14.66 -6.76
N ALA A 20 5.21 -15.55 -7.38
CA ALA A 20 6.15 -16.44 -6.69
C ALA A 20 7.20 -15.64 -5.91
N ARG A 21 7.73 -14.57 -6.51
CA ARG A 21 8.68 -13.66 -5.86
C ARG A 21 8.08 -13.05 -4.58
N LEU A 22 6.85 -12.57 -4.64
CA LEU A 22 6.18 -11.99 -3.48
C LEU A 22 5.90 -13.01 -2.38
N VAL A 23 5.56 -14.24 -2.74
CA VAL A 23 5.41 -15.32 -1.77
C VAL A 23 6.74 -15.62 -1.06
N GLU A 24 7.85 -15.65 -1.80
CA GLU A 24 9.18 -15.81 -1.22
C GLU A 24 9.58 -14.66 -0.31
N GLU A 25 9.16 -13.43 -0.65
CA GLU A 25 9.46 -12.21 0.11
C GLU A 25 8.41 -11.93 1.20
N MET A 26 7.55 -12.89 1.51
CA MET A 26 6.44 -12.67 2.46
C MET A 26 6.91 -12.22 3.84
N THR A 27 8.08 -12.65 4.29
CA THR A 27 8.64 -12.22 5.58
C THR A 27 8.81 -10.70 5.62
N GLU A 28 9.37 -10.11 4.55
CA GLU A 28 9.53 -8.67 4.46
C GLU A 28 8.19 -7.95 4.33
N LEU A 29 7.24 -8.55 3.60
CA LEU A 29 5.91 -7.98 3.44
C LEU A 29 5.15 -7.89 4.76
N VAL A 30 5.20 -8.94 5.59
CA VAL A 30 4.52 -8.93 6.89
C VAL A 30 5.18 -7.93 7.86
N ASP A 31 6.46 -7.65 7.71
CA ASP A 31 7.15 -6.65 8.51
C ASP A 31 6.73 -5.22 8.12
N SER A 32 6.36 -4.99 6.87
CA SER A 32 6.01 -3.66 6.36
C SER A 32 4.50 -3.38 6.30
N SER A 33 3.66 -4.40 6.49
CA SER A 33 2.22 -4.27 6.28
C SER A 33 1.41 -4.99 7.36
N HIS A 34 0.58 -4.26 8.06
CA HIS A 34 -0.37 -4.84 9.02
C HIS A 34 -1.37 -5.77 8.33
N LEU A 35 -1.77 -5.44 7.10
CA LEU A 35 -2.70 -6.26 6.31
C LEU A 35 -2.14 -7.65 6.08
N PHE A 36 -0.93 -7.75 5.51
CA PHE A 36 -0.30 -9.04 5.27
C PHE A 36 0.04 -9.77 6.57
N LYS A 37 0.50 -9.04 7.58
CA LYS A 37 0.85 -9.62 8.88
C LYS A 37 -0.34 -10.30 9.57
N THR A 38 -1.51 -9.70 9.48
CA THR A 38 -2.70 -10.14 10.22
C THR A 38 -3.44 -11.28 9.52
N LEU A 39 -3.35 -11.38 8.19
CA LEU A 39 -3.97 -12.44 7.41
C LEU A 39 -3.15 -13.73 7.47
N ASP A 40 -3.84 -14.87 7.34
CA ASP A 40 -3.18 -16.18 7.16
C ASP A 40 -2.66 -16.33 5.72
N ALA A 41 -2.02 -17.46 5.42
CA ALA A 41 -1.45 -17.72 4.10
C ALA A 41 -2.52 -17.66 2.99
N ALA A 42 -3.70 -18.20 3.23
CA ALA A 42 -4.78 -18.18 2.24
C ALA A 42 -5.28 -16.74 1.99
N GLY A 43 -5.45 -15.96 3.05
CA GLY A 43 -5.87 -14.56 2.95
C GLY A 43 -4.82 -13.70 2.24
N ARG A 44 -3.55 -13.90 2.53
CA ARG A 44 -2.43 -13.21 1.86
C ARG A 44 -2.45 -13.49 0.36
N GLY A 45 -2.63 -14.76 -0.03
CA GLY A 45 -2.73 -15.15 -1.42
C GLY A 45 -3.90 -14.47 -2.13
N ARG A 46 -5.05 -14.38 -1.49
CA ARG A 46 -6.22 -13.68 -2.04
C ARG A 46 -5.95 -12.20 -2.26
N VAL A 47 -5.25 -11.54 -1.32
CA VAL A 47 -4.88 -10.13 -1.47
C VAL A 47 -3.92 -9.98 -2.65
N LEU A 48 -2.90 -10.81 -2.77
CA LEU A 48 -1.96 -10.74 -3.89
C LEU A 48 -2.68 -10.90 -5.24
N GLU A 49 -3.67 -11.76 -5.33
CA GLU A 49 -4.47 -11.97 -6.54
C GLU A 49 -5.30 -10.74 -6.92
N CYS A 50 -5.60 -9.86 -5.97
CA CYS A 50 -6.32 -8.62 -6.22
C CYS A 50 -5.44 -7.54 -6.83
N GLY A 51 -4.12 -7.68 -6.76
CA GLY A 51 -3.18 -6.67 -7.18
C GLY A 51 -3.00 -6.59 -8.69
N TYR A 52 -2.59 -5.42 -9.15
CA TYR A 52 -2.17 -5.22 -10.52
C TYR A 52 -0.86 -4.44 -10.56
N VAL A 53 0.01 -4.78 -11.51
CA VAL A 53 1.31 -4.11 -11.64
C VAL A 53 1.11 -2.78 -12.37
N THR A 54 1.73 -1.75 -11.82
CA THR A 54 1.76 -0.42 -12.42
C THR A 54 3.17 0.15 -12.27
N THR A 55 3.48 1.18 -13.03
CA THR A 55 4.79 1.82 -13.02
C THR A 55 4.66 3.31 -12.78
N PHE A 56 5.70 3.89 -12.19
CA PHE A 56 5.83 5.34 -12.02
C PHE A 56 7.22 5.74 -12.46
N SER A 57 7.33 6.94 -13.04
CA SER A 57 8.62 7.50 -13.42
C SER A 57 9.22 8.28 -12.25
N ALA A 58 10.55 8.35 -12.21
CA ALA A 58 11.24 9.17 -11.21
C ALA A 58 10.66 10.60 -11.20
N GLY A 59 10.34 11.09 -10.01
CA GLY A 59 9.71 12.39 -9.80
C GLY A 59 8.19 12.37 -9.73
N ASP A 60 7.53 11.27 -10.10
CA ASP A 60 6.08 11.17 -10.01
C ASP A 60 5.62 11.13 -8.55
N VAL A 61 4.51 11.81 -8.27
CA VAL A 61 3.84 11.71 -6.98
C VAL A 61 2.90 10.50 -7.03
N ILE A 62 3.19 9.51 -6.20
CA ILE A 62 2.38 8.28 -6.13
C ILE A 62 1.15 8.49 -5.25
N LEU A 63 1.35 9.10 -4.09
CA LEU A 63 0.31 9.47 -3.14
C LEU A 63 0.52 10.91 -2.72
N ARG A 64 -0.57 11.67 -2.64
CA ARG A 64 -0.52 13.09 -2.24
C ARG A 64 -1.23 13.27 -0.91
N GLN A 65 -0.55 13.89 0.05
CA GLN A 65 -1.13 14.22 1.36
C GLN A 65 -2.44 14.97 1.19
N GLY A 66 -3.45 14.56 1.95
CA GLY A 66 -4.79 15.14 1.92
C GLY A 66 -5.75 14.54 0.90
N ASP A 67 -5.25 13.79 -0.08
CA ASP A 67 -6.11 13.15 -1.07
C ASP A 67 -6.84 11.93 -0.48
N PRO A 68 -7.99 11.56 -1.06
CA PRO A 68 -8.69 10.33 -0.65
C PRO A 68 -7.81 9.10 -0.82
N GLY A 69 -7.87 8.18 0.14
CA GLY A 69 -7.08 6.95 0.12
C GLY A 69 -7.88 5.74 -0.28
N ASP A 70 -7.92 5.42 -1.57
CA ASP A 70 -8.67 4.30 -2.13
C ASP A 70 -7.79 3.18 -2.69
N SER A 71 -6.49 3.26 -2.46
CA SER A 71 -5.51 2.28 -2.93
C SER A 71 -4.30 2.22 -2.02
N MET A 72 -3.59 1.10 -2.06
CA MET A 72 -2.25 1.01 -1.50
C MET A 72 -1.31 0.40 -2.53
N TYR A 73 -0.02 0.62 -2.34
CA TYR A 73 1.01 0.16 -3.28
C TYR A 73 2.08 -0.64 -2.55
N LEU A 74 2.48 -1.74 -3.16
CA LEU A 74 3.60 -2.56 -2.74
C LEU A 74 4.74 -2.32 -3.73
N ILE A 75 5.87 -1.86 -3.24
CA ILE A 75 7.03 -1.55 -4.09
C ILE A 75 7.73 -2.85 -4.49
N LEU A 76 7.79 -3.12 -5.80
CA LEU A 76 8.53 -4.25 -6.35
C LEU A 76 9.98 -3.88 -6.60
N ASP A 77 10.22 -2.73 -7.22
CA ASP A 77 11.54 -2.23 -7.52
C ASP A 77 11.53 -0.71 -7.48
N GLY A 78 12.64 -0.13 -7.05
CA GLY A 78 12.82 1.31 -6.97
C GLY A 78 12.79 1.85 -5.55
N LYS A 79 12.89 3.18 -5.43
CA LYS A 79 12.89 3.88 -4.14
C LYS A 79 11.89 5.01 -4.16
N VAL A 80 11.21 5.19 -3.03
CA VAL A 80 10.25 6.28 -2.82
C VAL A 80 10.64 7.08 -1.59
N ARG A 81 10.30 8.36 -1.61
CA ARG A 81 10.46 9.26 -0.48
C ARG A 81 9.09 9.57 0.10
N VAL A 82 8.97 9.41 1.41
CA VAL A 82 7.75 9.73 2.16
C VAL A 82 7.99 11.00 2.94
N GLN A 83 7.16 12.00 2.73
CA GLN A 83 7.24 13.25 3.47
C GLN A 83 5.85 13.80 3.78
N THR A 84 5.77 14.62 4.83
CA THR A 84 4.52 15.26 5.24
C THR A 84 4.75 16.74 5.38
N ASP A 85 3.75 17.53 5.04
CA ASP A 85 3.76 18.96 5.25
C ASP A 85 3.27 19.26 6.65
N THR A 86 4.01 20.13 7.34
CA THR A 86 3.66 20.62 8.66
C THR A 86 3.60 22.16 8.60
N PRO A 87 3.02 22.81 9.62
CA PRO A 87 3.05 24.29 9.69
C PRO A 87 4.47 24.86 9.63
N SER A 88 5.47 24.08 10.03
CA SER A 88 6.89 24.49 10.01
C SER A 88 7.61 24.11 8.71
N GLY A 89 6.91 23.53 7.74
CA GLY A 89 7.45 23.09 6.46
C GLY A 89 7.41 21.58 6.28
N PRO A 90 7.92 21.09 5.16
CA PRO A 90 7.92 19.66 4.88
C PRO A 90 8.91 18.91 5.77
N VAL A 91 8.50 17.72 6.22
CA VAL A 91 9.33 16.82 7.03
C VAL A 91 9.44 15.48 6.30
N GLN A 92 10.67 15.04 6.04
CA GLN A 92 10.90 13.71 5.47
C GLN A 92 10.72 12.66 6.57
N LEU A 93 9.80 11.72 6.36
CA LEU A 93 9.51 10.65 7.31
C LEU A 93 10.33 9.40 7.04
N ALA A 94 10.53 9.05 5.76
CA ALA A 94 11.21 7.82 5.39
C ALA A 94 11.65 7.83 3.93
N GLU A 95 12.62 6.98 3.63
CA GLU A 95 12.94 6.52 2.29
C GLU A 95 12.69 5.02 2.29
N LEU A 96 11.86 4.54 1.37
CA LEU A 96 11.43 3.15 1.32
C LEU A 96 11.75 2.55 -0.05
N GLY A 97 11.92 1.24 -0.07
CA GLY A 97 12.25 0.52 -1.29
C GLY A 97 11.46 -0.78 -1.42
N LYS A 98 12.08 -1.75 -2.04
CA LYS A 98 11.53 -3.06 -2.31
C LYS A 98 10.85 -3.66 -1.07
N SER A 99 9.67 -4.25 -1.28
CA SER A 99 8.83 -4.90 -0.28
C SER A 99 8.14 -3.95 0.70
N ALA A 100 8.28 -2.64 0.55
CA ALA A 100 7.56 -1.68 1.36
C ALA A 100 6.14 -1.47 0.84
N CYS A 101 5.19 -1.32 1.77
CA CYS A 101 3.82 -0.95 1.46
C CYS A 101 3.59 0.52 1.80
N VAL A 102 2.96 1.26 0.89
CA VAL A 102 2.58 2.65 1.12
C VAL A 102 1.08 2.83 0.89
N GLY A 103 0.46 3.71 1.66
CA GLY A 103 -0.97 4.00 1.53
C GLY A 103 -1.90 3.07 2.28
N GLU A 104 -1.38 2.16 3.09
CA GLU A 104 -2.16 1.19 3.84
C GLU A 104 -3.12 1.84 4.85
N VAL A 105 -2.65 2.85 5.57
CA VAL A 105 -3.45 3.52 6.61
C VAL A 105 -4.73 4.11 6.02
N SER A 106 -4.60 4.91 4.97
CA SER A 106 -5.76 5.55 4.32
C SER A 106 -6.69 4.54 3.68
N LEU A 107 -6.14 3.49 3.06
CA LEU A 107 -6.94 2.43 2.45
C LEU A 107 -7.82 1.74 3.50
N LEU A 108 -7.27 1.44 4.67
CA LEU A 108 -7.95 0.65 5.70
C LEU A 108 -8.84 1.48 6.61
N THR A 109 -8.51 2.76 6.84
CA THR A 109 -9.30 3.64 7.72
C THR A 109 -10.30 4.50 6.97
N GLY A 110 -10.11 4.73 5.68
CA GLY A 110 -10.90 5.69 4.92
C GLY A 110 -10.50 7.14 5.13
N GLU A 111 -9.49 7.40 5.96
CA GLU A 111 -8.98 8.74 6.22
C GLU A 111 -8.16 9.27 5.03
N PRO A 112 -8.07 10.59 4.86
CA PRO A 112 -7.19 11.18 3.85
C PRO A 112 -5.73 10.74 4.01
N ARG A 113 -4.97 10.79 2.92
CA ARG A 113 -3.53 10.48 2.94
C ARG A 113 -2.81 11.34 3.97
N THR A 114 -2.00 10.72 4.82
CA THR A 114 -1.25 11.41 5.87
C THR A 114 0.10 11.94 5.42
N ALA A 115 0.55 11.51 4.24
CA ALA A 115 1.85 11.88 3.70
C ALA A 115 1.83 11.86 2.18
N THR A 116 2.82 12.51 1.60
CA THR A 116 3.09 12.48 0.16
C THR A 116 4.19 11.47 -0.11
N VAL A 117 3.97 10.58 -1.07
CA VAL A 117 4.97 9.59 -1.50
C VAL A 117 5.35 9.91 -2.94
N THR A 118 6.65 10.17 -3.13
CA THR A 118 7.22 10.56 -4.43
C THR A 118 8.23 9.51 -4.87
N ALA A 119 8.19 9.14 -6.14
CA ALA A 119 9.17 8.23 -6.72
C ALA A 119 10.53 8.94 -6.83
N GLU A 120 11.55 8.42 -6.17
CA GLU A 120 12.93 8.91 -6.32
C GLU A 120 13.59 8.33 -7.56
N THR A 121 13.26 7.10 -7.88
CA THR A 121 13.68 6.39 -9.09
C THR A 121 12.45 5.93 -9.84
N ASP A 122 12.63 5.33 -11.01
CA ASP A 122 11.54 4.61 -11.67
C ASP A 122 11.06 3.49 -10.75
N ILE A 123 9.75 3.29 -10.70
CA ILE A 123 9.11 2.37 -9.76
C ILE A 123 8.30 1.34 -10.53
N ASP A 124 8.46 0.07 -10.13
CA ASP A 124 7.50 -0.99 -10.42
C ASP A 124 6.78 -1.29 -9.11
N ALA A 125 5.45 -1.28 -9.13
CA ALA A 125 4.64 -1.47 -7.95
C ALA A 125 3.44 -2.36 -8.23
N VAL A 126 2.93 -2.99 -7.18
CA VAL A 126 1.62 -3.66 -7.21
C VAL A 126 0.62 -2.74 -6.52
N ALA A 127 -0.43 -2.39 -7.22
CA ALA A 127 -1.51 -1.56 -6.70
C ALA A 127 -2.67 -2.46 -6.23
N PHE A 128 -3.27 -2.09 -5.10
CA PHE A 128 -4.42 -2.79 -4.52
C PHE A 128 -5.55 -1.78 -4.31
N ALA A 129 -6.65 -1.98 -5.02
CA ALA A 129 -7.83 -1.14 -4.87
C ALA A 129 -8.59 -1.49 -3.58
N ARG A 130 -9.09 -0.47 -2.89
CA ARG A 130 -9.81 -0.61 -1.63
C ARG A 130 -10.97 -1.59 -1.72
N HIS A 131 -11.82 -1.48 -2.74
CA HIS A 131 -13.00 -2.33 -2.87
C HIS A 131 -12.65 -3.81 -2.99
N ARG A 132 -11.50 -4.14 -3.56
CA ARG A 132 -11.03 -5.52 -3.69
C ARG A 132 -10.50 -6.06 -2.37
N ILE A 133 -9.75 -5.23 -1.63
CA ILE A 133 -9.28 -5.57 -0.29
C ILE A 133 -10.47 -5.78 0.65
N GLU A 134 -11.47 -4.91 0.58
CA GLU A 134 -12.68 -5.03 1.39
C GLU A 134 -13.43 -6.35 1.14
N ARG A 135 -13.46 -6.82 -0.12
CA ARG A 135 -14.04 -8.13 -0.44
C ARG A 135 -13.31 -9.28 0.24
N VAL A 136 -11.99 -9.22 0.27
CA VAL A 136 -11.19 -10.24 0.98
C VAL A 136 -11.49 -10.17 2.47
N LEU A 137 -11.46 -8.98 3.05
CA LEU A 137 -11.68 -8.79 4.47
C LEU A 137 -13.10 -9.13 4.92
N ALA A 138 -14.09 -9.13 4.03
CA ALA A 138 -15.44 -9.56 4.34
C ALA A 138 -15.50 -11.02 4.82
N ASP A 139 -14.55 -11.85 4.38
CA ASP A 139 -14.43 -13.24 4.81
C ASP A 139 -13.58 -13.41 6.08
N TYR A 140 -13.03 -12.31 6.60
CA TYR A 140 -12.16 -12.30 7.77
C TYR A 140 -12.56 -11.18 8.75
N PRO A 141 -13.82 -11.21 9.29
CA PRO A 141 -14.34 -10.09 10.08
C PRO A 141 -13.54 -9.78 11.34
N LYS A 142 -13.00 -10.79 12.01
CA LYS A 142 -12.18 -10.58 13.22
C LYS A 142 -10.82 -9.96 12.86
N VAL A 143 -10.26 -10.36 11.72
CA VAL A 143 -9.02 -9.77 11.21
C VAL A 143 -9.26 -8.32 10.82
N ALA A 144 -10.36 -8.03 10.14
CA ALA A 144 -10.72 -6.68 9.74
C ALA A 144 -10.83 -5.74 10.96
N GLU A 145 -11.48 -6.20 12.03
CA GLU A 145 -11.65 -5.44 13.26
C GLU A 145 -10.31 -5.16 13.95
N LEU A 146 -9.47 -6.19 14.10
CA LEU A 146 -8.14 -6.04 14.70
C LEU A 146 -7.27 -5.11 13.88
N LEU A 147 -7.31 -5.27 12.56
CA LEU A 147 -6.54 -4.48 11.62
C LEU A 147 -6.90 -2.99 11.70
N GLN A 148 -8.17 -2.67 11.81
CA GLN A 148 -8.65 -1.30 11.99
C GLN A 148 -8.01 -0.66 13.23
N THR A 149 -8.00 -1.35 14.34
CA THR A 149 -7.40 -0.87 15.60
C THR A 149 -5.89 -0.64 15.46
N LEU A 150 -5.17 -1.58 14.85
CA LEU A 150 -3.72 -1.48 14.68
C LEU A 150 -3.34 -0.32 13.76
N VAL A 151 -4.07 -0.13 12.68
CA VAL A 151 -3.79 0.92 11.70
C VAL A 151 -4.11 2.30 12.26
N GLU A 152 -5.20 2.45 13.01
CA GLU A 152 -5.54 3.71 13.69
C GLU A 152 -4.47 4.10 14.72
N ARG A 153 -3.95 3.13 15.45
CA ARG A 153 -2.85 3.36 16.39
C ARG A 153 -1.59 3.86 15.67
N ARG A 154 -1.22 3.24 14.55
CA ARG A 154 -0.09 3.66 13.73
C ARG A 154 -0.25 5.09 13.22
N ALA A 155 -1.44 5.45 12.76
CA ALA A 155 -1.74 6.81 12.29
C ALA A 155 -1.54 7.84 13.40
N ARG A 156 -2.01 7.55 14.62
CA ARG A 156 -1.80 8.42 15.79
C ARG A 156 -0.33 8.57 16.13
N ASP A 157 0.43 7.49 16.15
CA ASP A 157 1.87 7.52 16.43
C ASP A 157 2.61 8.39 15.41
N THR A 158 2.24 8.31 14.15
CA THR A 158 2.82 9.15 13.09
C THR A 158 2.52 10.62 13.33
N ILE A 159 1.29 10.96 13.69
CA ILE A 159 0.88 12.33 14.00
C ILE A 159 1.65 12.85 15.22
N GLU A 160 1.78 12.05 16.25
CA GLU A 160 2.52 12.43 17.46
C GLU A 160 4.00 12.73 17.16
N LYS A 161 4.64 11.96 16.31
CA LYS A 161 6.03 12.20 15.87
C LYS A 161 6.17 13.53 15.13
N ILE A 162 5.15 13.94 14.38
CA ILE A 162 5.15 15.18 13.61
C ILE A 162 4.89 16.37 14.52
N ILE A 163 4.00 16.24 15.50
CA ILE A 163 3.58 17.29 16.40
C ILE A 163 4.51 17.41 17.61
N GLY A 164 5.00 16.30 18.06
CA GLY A 164 5.91 16.21 19.19
C GLY A 164 7.34 16.52 18.81
#